data_801e17c8e28ef6548910d3aad3ea4f11
#
_entry.id   801e17c8e28ef6548910d3aad3ea4f11
#
_cell.length_a   1.000
_cell.length_b   1.000
_cell.length_c   1.000
_cell.angle_alpha   90.00
_cell.angle_beta   90.00
_cell.angle_gamma   90.00
#
_symmetry.space_group_name_H-M   'P 1'
#
loop_
_entity.id
_entity.type
_entity.pdbx_description
1 polymer ?
#
loop_
_entity_poly.entity_id
_entity_poly.type
_entity_poly.pdbx_seq_one_letter_code
_entity_poly.pdbx_strand_id
1 'polypeptide(L)'
;MEPLFTVKHKENEDDFVRFNRAVATQFGHRRLALIVINITLLLVIGETVFALFYTHYKPDMISCIFIFLGIYMNYVYTFGMDRRARKVFRQTKAAQGLVNEYEFFDDCFNNSNANGQSTLTYDKLFKVLETRTHFYLMLSKVQGYIIAKDEAPAGFTEFMQKKIDEYNLKA
;
A
#
# COMPACT_ATOMS: atom_id res chain seq x y z
N MET A 1 -21.56 13.30 22.10
CA MET A 1 -21.66 14.06 20.83
C MET A 1 -22.14 13.08 19.77
N GLU A 2 -22.97 13.52 18.86
CA GLU A 2 -23.34 12.69 17.72
C GLU A 2 -22.19 12.70 16.68
N PRO A 3 -21.86 11.54 16.08
CA PRO A 3 -20.83 11.49 15.06
C PRO A 3 -21.28 12.24 13.79
N LEU A 4 -20.37 12.95 13.15
CA LEU A 4 -20.61 13.61 11.87
C LEU A 4 -20.76 12.61 10.74
N PHE A 5 -19.96 11.54 10.79
CA PHE A 5 -19.99 10.44 9.83
C PHE A 5 -19.77 9.10 10.55
N THR A 6 -20.44 8.06 10.08
CA THR A 6 -20.20 6.68 10.51
C THR A 6 -19.90 5.83 9.28
N VAL A 7 -18.80 5.08 9.32
CA VAL A 7 -18.39 4.16 8.28
C VAL A 7 -18.17 2.78 8.89
N LYS A 8 -18.77 1.76 8.27
CA LYS A 8 -18.58 0.36 8.67
C LYS A 8 -17.77 -0.33 7.59
N HIS A 9 -16.63 -0.88 7.97
CA HIS A 9 -15.75 -1.60 7.07
C HIS A 9 -15.51 -3.02 7.57
N LYS A 10 -15.72 -3.99 6.69
CA LYS A 10 -15.41 -5.38 6.98
C LYS A 10 -14.04 -5.73 6.41
N GLU A 11 -13.09 -6.03 7.30
CA GLU A 11 -11.74 -6.43 6.90
C GLU A 11 -11.75 -7.62 5.94
N ASN A 12 -11.12 -7.45 4.79
CA ASN A 12 -10.99 -8.47 3.77
C ASN A 12 -9.55 -8.57 3.23
N GLU A 13 -9.27 -9.69 2.57
CA GLU A 13 -7.92 -9.98 2.05
C GLU A 13 -7.46 -8.96 1.00
N ASP A 14 -8.36 -8.51 0.13
CA ASP A 14 -7.99 -7.62 -0.97
C ASP A 14 -7.68 -6.21 -0.48
N ASP A 15 -8.42 -5.68 0.49
CA ASP A 15 -8.15 -4.37 1.08
C ASP A 15 -6.86 -4.38 1.91
N PHE A 16 -6.58 -5.48 2.61
CA PHE A 16 -5.29 -5.67 3.28
C PHE A 16 -4.12 -5.69 2.29
N VAL A 17 -4.26 -6.35 1.14
CA VAL A 17 -3.24 -6.33 0.07
C VAL A 17 -3.08 -4.93 -0.51
N ARG A 18 -4.19 -4.20 -0.79
CA ARG A 18 -4.17 -2.81 -1.28
C ARG A 18 -3.49 -1.88 -0.29
N PHE A 19 -3.79 -2.01 1.01
CA PHE A 19 -3.12 -1.27 2.07
C PHE A 19 -1.60 -1.49 2.05
N ASN A 20 -1.15 -2.75 2.08
CA ASN A 20 0.28 -3.08 2.04
C ASN A 20 0.96 -2.54 0.77
N ARG A 21 0.29 -2.58 -0.38
CA ARG A 21 0.79 -2.02 -1.63
C ARG A 21 0.92 -0.49 -1.56
N ALA A 22 -0.08 0.21 -1.01
CA ALA A 22 -0.06 1.66 -0.83
C ALA A 22 1.09 2.08 0.09
N VAL A 23 1.23 1.41 1.24
CA VAL A 23 2.31 1.61 2.20
C VAL A 23 3.69 1.38 1.56
N ALA A 24 3.89 0.26 0.87
CA ALA A 24 5.14 -0.04 0.20
C ALA A 24 5.50 0.93 -0.94
N THR A 25 4.49 1.53 -1.56
CA THR A 25 4.68 2.51 -2.62
C THR A 25 5.04 3.87 -2.06
N GLN A 26 4.43 4.28 -0.94
CA GLN A 26 4.61 5.61 -0.36
C GLN A 26 5.81 5.69 0.58
N PHE A 27 5.96 4.72 1.47
CA PHE A 27 7.02 4.73 2.48
C PHE A 27 8.18 3.78 2.19
N GLY A 28 8.01 2.90 1.20
CA GLY A 28 9.04 1.96 0.78
C GLY A 28 9.78 2.45 -0.47
N HIS A 29 10.92 1.84 -0.74
CA HIS A 29 11.71 2.11 -1.94
C HIS A 29 11.27 1.28 -3.16
N ARG A 30 10.03 0.74 -3.14
CA ARG A 30 9.56 -0.18 -4.19
C ARG A 30 9.65 0.44 -5.59
N ARG A 31 9.20 1.69 -5.76
CA ARG A 31 9.25 2.37 -7.06
C ARG A 31 10.69 2.54 -7.53
N LEU A 32 11.56 3.02 -6.66
CA LEU A 32 12.98 3.21 -6.98
C LEU A 32 13.64 1.88 -7.32
N ALA A 33 13.40 0.83 -6.53
CA ALA A 33 13.94 -0.49 -6.79
C ALA A 33 13.51 -1.03 -8.16
N LEU A 34 12.22 -0.93 -8.52
CA LEU A 34 11.72 -1.35 -9.83
C LEU A 34 12.34 -0.53 -10.97
N ILE A 35 12.50 0.79 -10.82
CA ILE A 35 13.15 1.64 -11.82
C ILE A 35 14.59 1.18 -12.02
N VAL A 36 15.37 1.01 -10.95
CA VAL A 36 16.77 0.57 -11.02
C VAL A 36 16.87 -0.81 -11.66
N ILE A 37 16.06 -1.78 -11.25
CA ILE A 37 16.05 -3.13 -11.83
C ILE A 37 15.75 -3.08 -13.33
N ASN A 38 14.75 -2.31 -13.76
CA ASN A 38 14.38 -2.23 -15.17
C ASN A 38 15.43 -1.50 -16.01
N ILE A 39 16.05 -0.43 -15.51
CA ILE A 39 17.16 0.24 -16.21
C ILE A 39 18.34 -0.71 -16.34
N THR A 40 18.74 -1.40 -15.28
CA THR A 40 19.85 -2.37 -15.33
C THR A 40 19.55 -3.49 -16.32
N LEU A 41 18.34 -4.03 -16.29
CA LEU A 41 17.91 -5.09 -17.21
C LEU A 41 17.96 -4.62 -18.67
N LEU A 42 17.50 -3.39 -18.95
CA LEU A 42 17.53 -2.80 -20.28
C LEU A 42 18.97 -2.63 -20.80
N LEU A 43 19.89 -2.17 -19.94
CA LEU A 43 21.30 -2.02 -20.29
C LEU A 43 21.95 -3.37 -20.62
N VAL A 44 21.74 -4.39 -19.79
CA VAL A 44 22.31 -5.73 -20.02
C VAL A 44 21.74 -6.36 -21.28
N ILE A 45 20.44 -6.22 -21.55
CA ILE A 45 19.82 -6.71 -22.79
C ILE A 45 20.39 -5.95 -23.99
N GLY A 46 20.50 -4.62 -23.91
CA GLY A 46 21.07 -3.78 -24.99
C GLY A 46 22.50 -4.15 -25.32
N GLU A 47 23.35 -4.34 -24.32
CA GLU A 47 24.72 -4.79 -24.47
C GLU A 47 24.78 -6.18 -25.13
N THR A 48 23.95 -7.12 -24.66
CA THR A 48 23.89 -8.48 -25.22
C THR A 48 23.46 -8.47 -26.68
N VAL A 49 22.45 -7.67 -27.03
CA VAL A 49 21.98 -7.53 -28.43
C VAL A 49 23.06 -6.87 -29.31
N PHE A 50 23.71 -5.81 -28.82
CA PHE A 50 24.79 -5.15 -29.53
C PHE A 50 25.95 -6.13 -29.80
N ALA A 51 26.37 -6.90 -28.81
CA ALA A 51 27.43 -7.90 -28.94
C ALA A 51 27.10 -8.96 -29.99
N LEU A 52 25.85 -9.45 -30.01
CA LEU A 52 25.39 -10.44 -31.00
C LEU A 52 25.44 -9.91 -32.45
N PHE A 53 24.98 -8.69 -32.69
CA PHE A 53 24.80 -8.15 -34.04
C PHE A 53 26.07 -7.49 -34.62
N TYR A 54 26.86 -6.82 -33.77
CA TYR A 54 28.00 -6.02 -34.22
C TYR A 54 29.36 -6.68 -34.00
N THR A 55 29.52 -7.45 -32.92
CA THR A 55 30.81 -8.08 -32.61
C THR A 55 30.81 -9.58 -32.87
N HIS A 56 29.68 -10.16 -33.27
CA HIS A 56 29.46 -11.61 -33.38
C HIS A 56 29.88 -12.41 -32.13
N TYR A 57 29.94 -11.72 -30.99
CA TYR A 57 30.30 -12.34 -29.73
C TYR A 57 29.08 -13.09 -29.18
N LYS A 58 29.29 -14.32 -28.74
CA LYS A 58 28.22 -15.10 -28.11
C LYS A 58 27.96 -14.56 -26.69
N PRO A 59 26.67 -14.45 -26.29
CA PRO A 59 26.32 -14.05 -24.91
C PRO A 59 27.06 -14.95 -23.93
N ASP A 60 27.73 -14.33 -22.98
CA ASP A 60 28.37 -15.08 -21.92
C ASP A 60 27.35 -15.55 -20.89
N MET A 61 27.73 -16.53 -20.09
CA MET A 61 26.87 -17.09 -19.04
C MET A 61 26.51 -16.04 -18.00
N ILE A 62 27.36 -15.05 -17.77
CA ILE A 62 27.17 -13.99 -16.78
C ILE A 62 26.02 -13.08 -17.22
N SER A 63 25.98 -12.64 -18.49
CA SER A 63 24.88 -11.83 -19.04
C SER A 63 23.54 -12.57 -18.95
N CYS A 64 23.53 -13.86 -19.25
CA CYS A 64 22.32 -14.69 -19.12
C CYS A 64 21.83 -14.76 -17.66
N ILE A 65 22.73 -14.90 -16.69
CA ILE A 65 22.39 -14.91 -15.26
C ILE A 65 21.80 -13.56 -14.83
N PHE A 66 22.39 -12.44 -15.25
CA PHE A 66 21.87 -11.10 -14.92
C PHE A 66 20.48 -10.84 -15.50
N ILE A 67 20.23 -11.26 -16.74
CA ILE A 67 18.90 -11.15 -17.36
C ILE A 67 17.89 -11.97 -16.57
N PHE A 68 18.20 -13.24 -16.25
CA PHE A 68 17.33 -14.09 -15.47
C PHE A 68 17.06 -13.52 -14.06
N LEU A 69 18.10 -13.04 -13.39
CA LEU A 69 17.99 -12.43 -12.07
C LEU A 69 17.13 -11.16 -12.11
N GLY A 70 17.30 -10.31 -13.14
CA GLY A 70 16.49 -9.10 -13.33
C GLY A 70 15.01 -9.42 -13.53
N ILE A 71 14.69 -10.41 -14.35
CA ILE A 71 13.30 -10.89 -14.56
C ILE A 71 12.74 -11.45 -13.25
N TYR A 72 13.51 -12.28 -12.55
CA TYR A 72 13.10 -12.86 -11.26
C TYR A 72 12.82 -11.78 -10.20
N MET A 73 13.70 -10.78 -10.09
CA MET A 73 13.51 -9.66 -9.17
C MET A 73 12.27 -8.84 -9.53
N ASN A 74 12.03 -8.56 -10.81
CA ASN A 74 10.78 -7.92 -11.26
C ASN A 74 9.54 -8.70 -10.80
N TYR A 75 9.55 -10.01 -10.99
CA TYR A 75 8.47 -10.88 -10.53
C TYR A 75 8.26 -10.79 -9.01
N VAL A 76 9.34 -10.87 -8.22
CA VAL A 76 9.27 -10.79 -6.75
C VAL A 76 8.74 -9.44 -6.28
N TYR A 77 9.23 -8.33 -6.84
CA TYR A 77 8.78 -6.99 -6.45
C TYR A 77 7.35 -6.66 -6.92
N THR A 78 6.89 -7.30 -8.01
CA THR A 78 5.55 -7.06 -8.54
C THR A 78 4.49 -7.93 -7.86
N PHE A 79 4.74 -9.23 -7.74
CA PHE A 79 3.77 -10.22 -7.28
C PHE A 79 4.07 -10.83 -5.91
N GLY A 80 5.35 -10.85 -5.51
CA GLY A 80 5.75 -11.50 -4.26
C GLY A 80 5.22 -10.80 -3.02
N MET A 81 5.11 -9.46 -3.06
CA MET A 81 4.57 -8.68 -1.95
C MET A 81 3.07 -8.97 -1.72
N ASP A 82 2.30 -9.03 -2.79
CA ASP A 82 0.87 -9.32 -2.71
C ASP A 82 0.63 -10.74 -2.16
N ARG A 83 1.40 -11.73 -2.66
CA ARG A 83 1.34 -13.11 -2.14
C ARG A 83 1.70 -13.18 -0.66
N ARG A 84 2.72 -12.41 -0.23
CA ARG A 84 3.12 -12.34 1.17
C ARG A 84 2.02 -11.70 2.02
N ALA A 85 1.44 -10.59 1.57
CA ALA A 85 0.33 -9.91 2.26
C ALA A 85 -0.88 -10.85 2.41
N ARG A 86 -1.28 -11.55 1.34
CA ARG A 86 -2.35 -12.56 1.41
C ARG A 86 -2.06 -13.67 2.41
N LYS A 87 -0.81 -14.18 2.41
CA LYS A 87 -0.40 -15.21 3.37
C LYS A 87 -0.50 -14.72 4.82
N VAL A 88 -0.02 -13.49 5.09
CA VAL A 88 -0.10 -12.87 6.42
C VAL A 88 -1.55 -12.70 6.85
N PHE A 89 -2.43 -12.16 5.99
CA PHE A 89 -3.85 -12.01 6.30
C PHE A 89 -4.51 -13.36 6.66
N ARG A 90 -4.26 -14.41 5.85
CA ARG A 90 -4.80 -15.75 6.11
C ARG A 90 -4.29 -16.37 7.40
N GLN A 91 -3.11 -16.01 7.86
CA GLN A 91 -2.55 -16.46 9.14
C GLN A 91 -3.08 -15.66 10.33
N THR A 92 -3.57 -14.44 10.11
CA THR A 92 -4.07 -13.55 11.18
C THR A 92 -5.58 -13.72 11.36
N LYS A 93 -5.97 -14.78 12.08
CA LYS A 93 -7.40 -15.11 12.30
C LYS A 93 -8.20 -13.95 12.91
N ALA A 94 -7.58 -13.15 13.77
CA ALA A 94 -8.23 -12.00 14.43
C ALA A 94 -8.63 -10.88 13.48
N ALA A 95 -8.01 -10.79 12.28
CA ALA A 95 -8.35 -9.79 11.27
C ALA A 95 -9.40 -10.28 10.27
N GLN A 96 -9.60 -11.62 10.17
CA GLN A 96 -10.50 -12.19 9.17
C GLN A 96 -11.97 -11.92 9.52
N GLY A 97 -12.61 -11.12 8.67
CA GLY A 97 -14.03 -10.80 8.84
C GLY A 97 -14.34 -9.87 10.01
N LEU A 98 -13.30 -9.25 10.59
CA LEU A 98 -13.48 -8.22 11.60
C LEU A 98 -14.24 -7.05 10.99
N VAL A 99 -15.33 -6.65 11.63
CA VAL A 99 -16.09 -5.46 11.26
C VAL A 99 -15.61 -4.32 12.14
N ASN A 100 -15.04 -3.31 11.53
CA ASN A 100 -14.67 -2.06 12.17
C ASN A 100 -15.78 -1.04 11.91
N GLU A 101 -16.22 -0.38 12.96
CA GLU A 101 -17.13 0.75 12.91
C GLU A 101 -16.36 2.01 13.31
N TYR A 102 -16.28 2.95 12.37
CA TYR A 102 -15.60 4.21 12.54
C TYR A 102 -16.61 5.33 12.69
N GLU A 103 -16.53 6.08 13.78
CA GLU A 103 -17.35 7.25 14.06
C GLU A 103 -16.45 8.49 14.04
N PHE A 104 -16.71 9.41 13.12
CA PHE A 104 -15.91 10.61 12.92
C PHE A 104 -16.56 11.82 13.55
N PHE A 105 -15.79 12.55 14.35
CA PHE A 105 -16.15 13.80 15.00
C PHE A 105 -15.28 14.93 14.45
N ASP A 106 -15.45 16.14 14.94
CA ASP A 106 -14.68 17.29 14.41
C ASP A 106 -13.18 17.20 14.75
N ASP A 107 -12.82 16.74 15.94
CA ASP A 107 -11.43 16.69 16.45
C ASP A 107 -10.85 15.28 16.62
N CYS A 108 -11.69 14.25 16.56
CA CYS A 108 -11.29 12.87 16.80
C CYS A 108 -12.13 11.88 16.00
N PHE A 109 -11.72 10.63 15.99
CA PHE A 109 -12.54 9.52 15.53
C PHE A 109 -12.44 8.34 16.49
N ASN A 110 -13.53 7.59 16.58
CA ASN A 110 -13.60 6.32 17.30
C ASN A 110 -13.50 5.17 16.31
N ASN A 111 -12.79 4.13 16.69
CA ASN A 111 -12.88 2.82 16.04
C ASN A 111 -13.38 1.82 17.05
N SER A 112 -14.46 1.14 16.75
CA SER A 112 -14.98 0.04 17.55
C SER A 112 -15.09 -1.24 16.74
N ASN A 113 -14.73 -2.36 17.34
CA ASN A 113 -14.84 -3.69 16.77
C ASN A 113 -14.96 -4.75 17.88
N ALA A 114 -15.05 -6.03 17.49
CA ALA A 114 -15.18 -7.15 18.43
C ALA A 114 -14.01 -7.28 19.43
N ASN A 115 -12.84 -6.71 19.12
CA ASN A 115 -11.64 -6.78 19.95
C ASN A 115 -11.50 -5.60 20.93
N GLY A 116 -12.30 -4.54 20.78
CA GLY A 116 -12.27 -3.36 21.62
C GLY A 116 -12.65 -2.08 20.91
N GLN A 117 -12.49 -0.98 21.63
CA GLN A 117 -12.77 0.37 21.16
C GLN A 117 -11.56 1.27 21.41
N SER A 118 -11.30 2.16 20.47
CA SER A 118 -10.24 3.16 20.60
C SER A 118 -10.69 4.51 20.06
N THR A 119 -10.31 5.58 20.75
CA THR A 119 -10.51 6.96 20.32
C THR A 119 -9.17 7.56 19.96
N LEU A 120 -9.10 8.23 18.82
CA LEU A 120 -7.87 8.86 18.35
C LEU A 120 -8.18 10.27 17.83
N THR A 121 -7.37 11.25 18.21
CA THR A 121 -7.42 12.61 17.68
C THR A 121 -6.59 12.68 16.38
N TYR A 122 -6.98 13.57 15.45
CA TYR A 122 -6.32 13.65 14.14
C TYR A 122 -4.85 14.07 14.24
N ASP A 123 -4.46 14.85 15.25
CA ASP A 123 -3.09 15.27 15.50
C ASP A 123 -2.13 14.11 15.84
N LYS A 124 -2.68 12.97 16.29
CA LYS A 124 -1.90 11.74 16.57
C LYS A 124 -1.72 10.83 15.37
N LEU A 125 -2.35 11.14 14.25
CA LEU A 125 -2.11 10.41 13.02
C LEU A 125 -0.73 10.75 12.47
N PHE A 126 -0.01 9.72 12.03
CA PHE A 126 1.27 9.91 11.35
C PHE A 126 1.08 10.58 9.99
N LYS A 127 0.15 10.07 9.18
CA LYS A 127 -0.22 10.56 7.85
C LYS A 127 -1.54 9.94 7.40
N VAL A 128 -2.15 10.52 6.37
CA VAL A 128 -3.27 9.92 5.65
C VAL A 128 -2.84 9.63 4.23
N LEU A 129 -2.93 8.36 3.82
CA LEU A 129 -2.74 7.97 2.43
C LEU A 129 -4.10 7.94 1.75
N GLU A 130 -4.26 8.77 0.75
CA GLU A 130 -5.43 8.72 -0.10
C GLU A 130 -5.14 7.96 -1.39
N THR A 131 -6.03 7.05 -1.74
CA THR A 131 -6.04 6.35 -3.03
C THR A 131 -7.38 6.59 -3.73
N ARG A 132 -7.52 6.08 -4.94
CA ARG A 132 -8.78 6.20 -5.67
C ARG A 132 -9.96 5.57 -4.92
N THR A 133 -9.73 4.50 -4.16
CA THR A 133 -10.77 3.68 -3.52
C THR A 133 -10.78 3.72 -2.00
N HIS A 134 -9.68 4.16 -1.37
CA HIS A 134 -9.54 4.08 0.09
C HIS A 134 -8.86 5.31 0.67
N PHE A 135 -9.18 5.61 1.94
CA PHE A 135 -8.35 6.36 2.86
C PHE A 135 -7.67 5.38 3.82
N TYR A 136 -6.38 5.58 4.06
CA TYR A 136 -5.62 4.85 5.07
C TYR A 136 -5.15 5.84 6.13
N LEU A 137 -5.74 5.76 7.33
CA LEU A 137 -5.37 6.60 8.46
C LEU A 137 -4.18 5.97 9.16
N MET A 138 -2.98 6.46 8.85
CA MET A 138 -1.74 5.85 9.30
C MET A 138 -1.40 6.25 10.74
N LEU A 139 -1.17 5.27 11.60
CA LEU A 139 -0.64 5.45 12.95
C LEU A 139 0.90 5.45 12.97
N SER A 140 1.48 4.78 12.00
CA SER A 140 2.92 4.69 11.75
C SER A 140 3.17 4.40 10.27
N LYS A 141 4.43 4.22 9.87
CA LYS A 141 4.78 3.86 8.48
C LYS A 141 4.20 2.51 8.02
N VAL A 142 3.76 1.65 8.93
CA VAL A 142 3.32 0.28 8.61
C VAL A 142 1.98 -0.11 9.23
N GLN A 143 1.39 0.74 10.05
CA GLN A 143 0.12 0.50 10.74
C GLN A 143 -0.86 1.61 10.45
N GLY A 144 -2.12 1.27 10.25
CA GLY A 144 -3.19 2.23 10.01
C GLY A 144 -4.54 1.56 9.90
N TYR A 145 -5.56 2.37 9.85
CA TYR A 145 -6.95 1.96 9.63
C TYR A 145 -7.29 2.05 8.16
N ILE A 146 -8.10 1.13 7.68
CA ILE A 146 -8.55 1.04 6.29
C ILE A 146 -9.99 1.53 6.20
N ILE A 147 -10.25 2.52 5.36
CA ILE A 147 -11.58 3.06 5.13
C ILE A 147 -11.85 3.04 3.64
N ALA A 148 -12.81 2.22 3.22
CA ALA A 148 -13.24 2.14 1.84
C ALA A 148 -14.15 3.33 1.50
N LYS A 149 -13.87 4.02 0.38
CA LYS A 149 -14.64 5.22 -0.02
C LYS A 149 -16.05 4.89 -0.47
N ASP A 150 -16.27 3.70 -0.99
CA ASP A 150 -17.58 3.20 -1.42
C ASP A 150 -18.50 2.80 -0.26
N GLU A 151 -17.94 2.56 0.93
CA GLU A 151 -18.69 2.31 2.16
C GLU A 151 -18.97 3.59 2.95
N ALA A 152 -18.33 4.70 2.57
CA ALA A 152 -18.46 5.98 3.25
C ALA A 152 -19.68 6.77 2.74
N PRO A 153 -20.40 7.49 3.61
CA PRO A 153 -21.53 8.34 3.22
C PRO A 153 -21.09 9.53 2.37
N ALA A 154 -22.05 10.12 1.64
CA ALA A 154 -21.81 11.33 0.84
C ALA A 154 -21.25 12.46 1.72
N GLY A 155 -20.28 13.22 1.19
CA GLY A 155 -19.60 14.30 1.91
C GLY A 155 -18.41 13.87 2.77
N PHE A 156 -18.22 12.55 2.99
CA PHE A 156 -17.09 12.05 3.79
C PHE A 156 -15.73 12.34 3.15
N THR A 157 -15.65 12.26 1.83
CA THR A 157 -14.38 12.54 1.11
C THR A 157 -13.94 13.99 1.31
N GLU A 158 -14.85 14.94 1.18
CA GLU A 158 -14.60 16.37 1.38
C GLU A 158 -14.23 16.66 2.85
N PHE A 159 -14.92 16.02 3.78
CA PHE A 159 -14.59 16.10 5.20
C PHE A 159 -13.16 15.61 5.47
N MET A 160 -12.79 14.44 4.95
CA MET A 160 -11.43 13.91 5.12
C MET A 160 -10.36 14.78 4.47
N GLN A 161 -10.63 15.36 3.29
CA GLN A 161 -9.73 16.30 2.65
C GLN A 161 -9.48 17.53 3.54
N LYS A 162 -10.55 18.10 4.10
CA LYS A 162 -10.44 19.22 5.04
C LYS A 162 -9.57 18.86 6.25
N LYS A 163 -9.75 17.66 6.84
CA LYS A 163 -8.94 17.21 7.98
C LYS A 163 -7.48 16.94 7.60
N ILE A 164 -7.22 16.40 6.41
CA ILE A 164 -5.86 16.23 5.88
C ILE A 164 -5.13 17.56 5.78
N ASP A 165 -5.80 18.60 5.27
CA ASP A 165 -5.20 19.92 5.12
C ASP A 165 -5.05 20.63 6.47
N GLU A 166 -6.06 20.56 7.34
CA GLU A 166 -6.07 21.18 8.67
C GLU A 166 -4.94 20.67 9.56
N TYR A 167 -4.68 19.37 9.57
CA TYR A 167 -3.66 18.73 10.41
C TYR A 167 -2.36 18.42 9.67
N ASN A 168 -2.20 18.87 8.42
CA ASN A 168 -1.01 18.61 7.57
C ASN A 168 -0.66 17.11 7.48
N LEU A 169 -1.68 16.28 7.24
CA LEU A 169 -1.56 14.81 7.24
C LEU A 169 -1.23 14.22 5.87
N LYS A 170 -1.04 15.02 4.85
CA LYS A 170 -0.73 14.56 3.50
C LYS A 170 0.57 13.74 3.48
N ALA A 171 0.51 12.57 2.87
CA ALA A 171 1.63 11.64 2.73
C ALA A 171 2.37 11.80 1.39
#